data_3087677c66c2573186b8c811041af7f4
#
_entry.id   3087677c66c2573186b8c811041af7f4
#
_cell.length_a   1.000
_cell.length_b   1.000
_cell.length_c   1.000
_cell.angle_alpha   90.00
_cell.angle_beta   90.00
_cell.angle_gamma   90.00
#
_symmetry.space_group_name_H-M   'P 1'
#
loop_
_entity.id
_entity.type
_entity.pdbx_description
1 polymer ?
#
loop_
_entity_poly.entity_id
_entity_poly.type
_entity_poly.pdbx_seq_one_letter_code
_entity_poly.pdbx_strand_id
1 'polypeptide(L)'
;MKVVILNGSPRKGGNTEIMAETFAKAADKHEVEILNIAPMNIKGCLECKYCYAHQGECVQKDDMSKVLEILKDADMVVFASPIYWFDITAQLKTVIDRLYACGSTGFHFNKTALLLNAGADHVFDAAIAQYKAMTSYLKWEDKGIITAPNMVEKGTMKECPELEKVKELAKNL
;
A
#
# COMPACT_ATOMS: atom_id res chain seq x y z
N MET A 1 -3.28 15.25 8.48
CA MET A 1 -2.27 14.53 7.67
C MET A 1 -2.87 14.22 6.31
N LYS A 2 -2.03 14.17 5.28
CA LYS A 2 -2.38 13.58 3.98
C LYS A 2 -1.98 12.10 4.00
N VAL A 3 -2.97 11.23 3.85
CA VAL A 3 -2.80 9.77 3.85
C VAL A 3 -3.04 9.25 2.44
N VAL A 4 -2.11 8.47 1.90
CA VAL A 4 -2.26 7.85 0.59
C VAL A 4 -2.39 6.34 0.77
N ILE A 5 -3.47 5.74 0.26
CA ILE A 5 -3.70 4.30 0.27
C ILE A 5 -3.34 3.74 -1.10
N LEU A 6 -2.32 2.90 -1.17
CA LEU A 6 -1.92 2.18 -2.39
C LEU A 6 -2.71 0.86 -2.45
N ASN A 7 -3.80 0.84 -3.22
CA ASN A 7 -4.62 -0.35 -3.40
C ASN A 7 -4.06 -1.20 -4.56
N GLY A 8 -3.42 -2.32 -4.22
CA GLY A 8 -2.84 -3.27 -5.17
C GLY A 8 -3.81 -4.29 -5.74
N SER A 9 -5.09 -4.27 -5.34
CA SER A 9 -6.06 -5.24 -5.84
C SER A 9 -6.48 -4.97 -7.28
N PRO A 10 -6.47 -5.97 -8.18
CA PRO A 10 -7.02 -5.82 -9.52
C PRO A 10 -8.55 -5.93 -9.58
N ARG A 11 -9.20 -6.34 -8.49
CA ARG A 11 -10.66 -6.54 -8.44
C ARG A 11 -11.36 -5.24 -8.05
N LYS A 12 -11.97 -4.55 -9.01
CA LYS A 12 -12.82 -3.39 -8.75
C LYS A 12 -14.01 -3.78 -7.86
N GLY A 13 -14.29 -3.02 -6.78
CA GLY A 13 -15.29 -3.35 -5.77
C GLY A 13 -14.95 -4.62 -4.98
N GLY A 14 -13.66 -5.00 -4.91
CA GLY A 14 -13.19 -6.19 -4.20
C GLY A 14 -12.97 -5.95 -2.71
N ASN A 15 -12.58 -7.01 -2.00
CA ASN A 15 -12.42 -7.00 -0.55
C ASN A 15 -11.36 -6.00 -0.08
N THR A 16 -10.26 -5.85 -0.80
CA THR A 16 -9.21 -4.86 -0.47
C THR A 16 -9.71 -3.42 -0.64
N GLU A 17 -10.47 -3.15 -1.70
CA GLU A 17 -11.06 -1.83 -1.94
C GLU A 17 -12.04 -1.45 -0.82
N ILE A 18 -12.86 -2.41 -0.35
CA ILE A 18 -13.76 -2.21 0.79
C ILE A 18 -12.97 -1.87 2.07
N MET A 19 -11.84 -2.55 2.33
CA MET A 19 -10.96 -2.19 3.46
C MET A 19 -10.41 -0.76 3.31
N ALA A 20 -9.91 -0.41 2.12
CA ALA A 20 -9.35 0.91 1.84
C ALA A 20 -10.40 2.03 1.98
N GLU A 21 -11.60 1.82 1.44
CA GLU A 21 -12.72 2.76 1.60
C GLU A 21 -13.19 2.90 3.04
N THR A 22 -13.21 1.79 3.80
CA THR A 22 -13.56 1.79 5.22
C THR A 22 -12.55 2.60 6.02
N PHE A 23 -11.26 2.40 5.76
CA PHE A 23 -10.19 3.20 6.36
C PHE A 23 -10.36 4.69 6.03
N ALA A 24 -10.53 5.02 4.75
CA ALA A 24 -10.67 6.41 4.30
C ALA A 24 -11.87 7.12 4.94
N LYS A 25 -13.01 6.43 5.06
CA LYS A 25 -14.21 6.97 5.72
C LYS A 25 -14.03 7.17 7.22
N ALA A 26 -13.27 6.31 7.88
CA ALA A 26 -13.04 6.39 9.32
C ALA A 26 -11.96 7.40 9.71
N ALA A 27 -11.04 7.71 8.81
CA ALA A 27 -9.99 8.74 8.97
C ALA A 27 -10.51 10.15 8.65
N ASP A 28 -11.70 10.52 9.13
CA ASP A 28 -12.48 11.72 8.79
C ASP A 28 -11.80 13.05 9.12
N LYS A 29 -10.78 13.03 9.99
CA LYS A 29 -9.95 14.19 10.34
C LYS A 29 -8.74 14.38 9.43
N HIS A 30 -8.59 13.55 8.41
CA HIS A 30 -7.42 13.50 7.54
C HIS A 30 -7.85 13.59 6.07
N GLU A 31 -6.98 14.11 5.24
CA GLU A 31 -7.14 14.03 3.78
C GLU A 31 -6.68 12.64 3.35
N VAL A 32 -7.57 11.84 2.78
CA VAL A 32 -7.26 10.46 2.35
C VAL A 32 -7.48 10.31 0.86
N GLU A 33 -6.43 9.89 0.15
CA GLU A 33 -6.47 9.57 -1.28
C GLU A 33 -6.24 8.07 -1.50
N ILE A 34 -7.12 7.42 -2.28
CA ILE A 34 -6.95 6.00 -2.65
C ILE A 34 -6.45 5.92 -4.08
N LEU A 35 -5.24 5.37 -4.26
CA LEU A 35 -4.67 5.06 -5.55
C LEU A 35 -4.89 3.59 -5.91
N ASN A 36 -5.68 3.33 -6.93
CA ASN A 36 -5.84 2.00 -7.49
C ASN A 36 -4.67 1.70 -8.43
N ILE A 37 -3.73 0.86 -8.01
CA ILE A 37 -2.48 0.58 -8.70
C ILE A 37 -2.67 -0.37 -9.88
N ALA A 38 -3.56 -1.35 -9.76
CA ALA A 38 -3.70 -2.42 -10.75
C ALA A 38 -3.98 -1.97 -12.20
N PRO A 39 -4.78 -0.91 -12.47
CA PRO A 39 -4.98 -0.41 -13.82
C PRO A 39 -3.84 0.46 -14.35
N MET A 40 -2.86 0.81 -13.53
CA MET A 40 -1.75 1.67 -13.92
C MET A 40 -0.70 0.89 -14.74
N ASN A 41 -0.13 1.54 -15.74
CA ASN A 41 0.98 0.99 -16.49
C ASN A 41 2.30 1.30 -15.77
N ILE A 42 2.69 0.44 -14.84
CA ILE A 42 3.93 0.57 -14.05
C ILE A 42 4.79 -0.66 -14.32
N LYS A 43 5.98 -0.46 -14.86
CA LYS A 43 6.96 -1.53 -15.13
C LYS A 43 7.87 -1.75 -13.93
N GLY A 44 8.42 -2.96 -13.81
CA GLY A 44 9.37 -3.32 -12.77
C GLY A 44 10.63 -2.43 -12.79
N CYS A 45 11.31 -2.30 -11.65
CA CYS A 45 12.56 -1.56 -11.54
C CYS A 45 13.65 -2.24 -12.38
N LEU A 46 14.42 -1.44 -13.16
CA LEU A 46 15.54 -1.94 -13.97
C LEU A 46 16.87 -1.95 -13.21
N GLU A 47 16.89 -1.47 -11.97
CA GLU A 47 18.12 -1.26 -11.18
C GLU A 47 19.22 -0.45 -11.91
N CYS A 48 18.84 0.38 -12.85
CA CYS A 48 19.77 1.17 -13.67
C CYS A 48 20.42 2.34 -12.90
N LYS A 49 19.99 2.62 -11.67
CA LYS A 49 20.47 3.71 -10.79
C LYS A 49 20.37 5.12 -11.37
N TYR A 50 19.65 5.28 -12.48
CA TYR A 50 19.43 6.60 -13.09
C TYR A 50 18.87 7.61 -12.10
N CYS A 51 17.90 7.20 -11.26
CA CYS A 51 17.28 8.04 -10.25
C CYS A 51 18.25 8.62 -9.22
N TYR A 52 19.32 7.91 -8.89
CA TYR A 52 20.36 8.41 -7.96
C TYR A 52 21.16 9.55 -8.55
N ALA A 53 21.41 9.53 -9.86
CA ALA A 53 22.11 10.60 -10.56
C ALA A 53 21.19 11.76 -10.95
N HIS A 54 19.87 11.60 -10.87
CA HIS A 54 18.87 12.55 -11.37
C HIS A 54 17.81 12.90 -10.31
N GLN A 55 18.21 13.08 -9.05
CA GLN A 55 17.38 13.59 -7.96
C GLN A 55 16.02 12.87 -7.80
N GLY A 56 16.04 11.53 -7.90
CA GLY A 56 14.86 10.70 -7.77
C GLY A 56 14.03 10.54 -9.05
N GLU A 57 14.40 11.19 -10.15
CA GLU A 57 13.70 11.00 -11.43
C GLU A 57 13.99 9.60 -12.00
N CYS A 58 12.94 8.86 -12.36
CA CYS A 58 13.12 7.56 -13.02
C CYS A 58 13.28 7.68 -14.53
N VAL A 59 14.18 6.87 -15.11
CA VAL A 59 14.36 6.80 -16.57
C VAL A 59 13.13 6.28 -17.31
N GLN A 60 12.33 5.42 -16.65
CA GLN A 60 11.11 4.87 -17.23
C GLN A 60 9.99 5.91 -17.20
N LYS A 61 9.43 6.22 -18.38
CA LYS A 61 8.31 7.15 -18.54
C LYS A 61 7.00 6.36 -18.53
N ASP A 62 6.52 6.03 -17.33
CA ASP A 62 5.29 5.29 -17.08
C ASP A 62 4.49 5.94 -15.95
N ASP A 63 3.37 5.30 -15.52
CA ASP A 63 2.49 5.89 -14.51
C ASP A 63 3.12 5.98 -13.10
N MET A 64 4.30 5.39 -12.87
CA MET A 64 5.01 5.56 -11.60
C MET A 64 5.34 7.02 -11.29
N SER A 65 5.56 7.84 -12.30
CA SER A 65 5.80 9.28 -12.10
C SER A 65 4.63 9.97 -11.39
N LYS A 66 3.40 9.57 -11.69
CA LYS A 66 2.17 10.08 -11.03
C LYS A 66 2.10 9.64 -9.57
N VAL A 67 2.43 8.37 -9.31
CA VAL A 67 2.48 7.83 -7.95
C VAL A 67 3.51 8.58 -7.11
N LEU A 68 4.72 8.77 -7.63
CA LEU A 68 5.78 9.49 -6.94
C LEU A 68 5.38 10.94 -6.65
N GLU A 69 4.71 11.61 -7.59
CA GLU A 69 4.24 12.98 -7.40
C GLU A 69 3.22 13.09 -6.26
N ILE A 70 2.25 12.17 -6.20
CA ILE A 70 1.25 12.14 -5.12
C ILE A 70 1.92 11.85 -3.76
N LEU A 71 2.93 10.96 -3.74
CA LEU A 71 3.63 10.61 -2.51
C LEU A 71 4.55 11.71 -1.97
N LYS A 72 4.90 12.73 -2.76
CA LYS A 72 5.69 13.89 -2.28
C LYS A 72 4.97 14.69 -1.19
N ASP A 73 3.66 14.71 -1.21
CA ASP A 73 2.86 15.46 -0.24
C ASP A 73 2.25 14.56 0.86
N ALA A 74 2.53 13.26 0.82
CA ALA A 74 1.99 12.31 1.79
C ALA A 74 2.73 12.38 3.12
N ASP A 75 1.98 12.36 4.22
CA ASP A 75 2.51 12.16 5.58
C ASP A 75 2.55 10.66 5.95
N MET A 76 1.63 9.90 5.36
CA MET A 76 1.44 8.47 5.64
C MET A 76 1.08 7.69 4.37
N VAL A 77 1.58 6.46 4.27
CA VAL A 77 1.23 5.52 3.21
C VAL A 77 0.63 4.26 3.80
N VAL A 78 -0.55 3.87 3.31
CA VAL A 78 -1.20 2.59 3.64
C VAL A 78 -1.04 1.66 2.45
N PHE A 79 -0.38 0.53 2.68
CA PHE A 79 -0.27 -0.54 1.69
C PHE A 79 -1.47 -1.47 1.83
N ALA A 80 -2.31 -1.60 0.80
CA ALA A 80 -3.49 -2.46 0.80
C ALA A 80 -3.41 -3.49 -0.32
N SER A 81 -3.48 -4.79 0.02
CA SER A 81 -3.33 -5.87 -0.97
C SER A 81 -4.13 -7.12 -0.59
N PRO A 82 -4.71 -7.83 -1.56
CA PRO A 82 -5.00 -9.23 -1.35
C PRO A 82 -3.69 -10.02 -1.36
N ILE A 83 -3.69 -11.19 -0.72
CA ILE A 83 -2.57 -12.14 -0.84
C ILE A 83 -2.76 -12.98 -2.11
N TYR A 84 -1.79 -12.92 -3.01
CA TYR A 84 -1.68 -13.77 -4.18
C TYR A 84 -0.41 -14.60 -4.08
N TRP A 85 -0.58 -15.92 -4.02
CA TRP A 85 0.53 -16.86 -3.90
C TRP A 85 1.50 -16.51 -2.76
N PHE A 86 0.93 -16.35 -1.55
CA PHE A 86 1.62 -16.10 -0.27
C PHE A 86 2.23 -14.69 -0.09
N ASP A 87 2.08 -13.77 -1.04
CA ASP A 87 2.61 -12.41 -0.90
C ASP A 87 1.61 -11.36 -1.42
N ILE A 88 1.97 -10.09 -1.29
CA ILE A 88 1.22 -8.99 -1.91
C ILE A 88 1.16 -9.15 -3.43
N THR A 89 0.22 -8.47 -4.07
CA THR A 89 0.10 -8.53 -5.54
C THR A 89 1.37 -8.01 -6.22
N ALA A 90 1.68 -8.58 -7.40
CA ALA A 90 2.79 -8.12 -8.23
C ALA A 90 2.66 -6.62 -8.59
N GLN A 91 1.45 -6.13 -8.78
CA GLN A 91 1.18 -4.71 -9.06
C GLN A 91 1.66 -3.81 -7.93
N LEU A 92 1.32 -4.14 -6.67
CA LEU A 92 1.77 -3.37 -5.52
C LEU A 92 3.27 -3.53 -5.30
N LYS A 93 3.81 -4.76 -5.47
CA LYS A 93 5.25 -5.01 -5.36
C LYS A 93 6.04 -4.19 -6.37
N THR A 94 5.55 -4.05 -7.59
CA THR A 94 6.18 -3.23 -8.63
C THR A 94 6.29 -1.76 -8.18
N VAL A 95 5.24 -1.21 -7.56
CA VAL A 95 5.29 0.15 -7.00
C VAL A 95 6.32 0.23 -5.88
N ILE A 96 6.31 -0.73 -4.94
CA ILE A 96 7.27 -0.76 -3.83
C ILE A 96 8.72 -0.79 -4.35
N ASP A 97 9.02 -1.63 -5.34
CA ASP A 97 10.36 -1.68 -5.95
C ASP A 97 10.75 -0.35 -6.60
N ARG A 98 9.77 0.35 -7.18
CA ARG A 98 9.99 1.64 -7.83
C ARG A 98 10.10 2.81 -6.83
N LEU A 99 9.68 2.64 -5.56
CA LEU A 99 9.97 3.58 -4.47
C LEU A 99 11.49 3.75 -4.24
N TYR A 100 12.33 2.88 -4.79
CA TYR A 100 13.77 3.03 -4.81
C TYR A 100 14.22 4.41 -5.34
N ALA A 101 13.43 5.02 -6.21
CA ALA A 101 13.67 6.37 -6.70
C ALA A 101 13.69 7.42 -5.57
N CYS A 102 12.89 7.23 -4.52
CA CYS A 102 12.89 8.10 -3.34
C CYS A 102 14.12 7.89 -2.44
N GLY A 103 14.86 6.79 -2.61
CA GLY A 103 16.01 6.48 -1.75
C GLY A 103 17.16 7.50 -1.85
N SER A 104 17.26 8.24 -2.97
CA SER A 104 18.27 9.28 -3.17
C SER A 104 17.85 10.66 -2.65
N THR A 105 16.55 10.93 -2.54
CA THR A 105 15.99 12.23 -2.13
C THR A 105 15.34 12.19 -0.75
N GLY A 106 15.13 10.99 -0.22
CA GLY A 106 14.36 10.74 0.98
C GLY A 106 12.86 10.57 0.71
N PHE A 107 12.17 9.99 1.68
CA PHE A 107 10.71 9.86 1.67
C PHE A 107 10.10 11.04 2.41
N HIS A 108 9.00 11.61 1.88
CA HIS A 108 8.26 12.66 2.56
C HIS A 108 7.40 12.10 3.70
N PHE A 109 6.81 10.91 3.48
CA PHE A 109 6.09 10.19 4.53
C PHE A 109 7.04 9.40 5.44
N ASN A 110 6.67 9.29 6.70
CA ASN A 110 7.38 8.48 7.69
C ASN A 110 6.46 7.57 8.51
N LYS A 111 5.17 7.50 8.16
CA LYS A 111 4.17 6.63 8.79
C LYS A 111 3.62 5.67 7.76
N THR A 112 3.38 4.43 8.18
CA THR A 112 2.81 3.41 7.29
C THR A 112 1.82 2.53 8.03
N ALA A 113 0.94 1.86 7.27
CA ALA A 113 0.12 0.76 7.74
C ALA A 113 -0.04 -0.29 6.64
N LEU A 114 -0.44 -1.50 7.02
CA LEU A 114 -0.64 -2.62 6.11
C LEU A 114 -2.04 -3.21 6.27
N LEU A 115 -2.79 -3.27 5.17
CA LEU A 115 -4.12 -3.89 5.10
C LEU A 115 -4.07 -5.08 4.14
N LEU A 116 -4.27 -6.28 4.66
CA LEU A 116 -4.21 -7.51 3.88
C LEU A 116 -5.51 -8.31 3.97
N ASN A 117 -5.90 -8.96 2.88
CA ASN A 117 -6.95 -9.96 2.89
C ASN A 117 -6.57 -11.17 2.04
N ALA A 118 -7.13 -12.34 2.35
CA ALA A 118 -6.85 -13.57 1.65
C ALA A 118 -8.06 -14.52 1.67
N GLY A 119 -8.16 -15.39 0.66
CA GLY A 119 -9.15 -16.45 0.63
C GLY A 119 -8.90 -17.57 1.64
N ALA A 120 -7.68 -17.67 2.19
CA ALA A 120 -7.27 -18.67 3.16
C ALA A 120 -6.68 -18.02 4.41
N ASP A 121 -6.56 -18.79 5.47
CA ASP A 121 -5.83 -18.41 6.68
C ASP A 121 -4.36 -18.86 6.60
N HIS A 122 -3.50 -18.33 7.49
CA HIS A 122 -2.07 -18.68 7.60
C HIS A 122 -1.22 -18.45 6.33
N VAL A 123 -1.60 -17.42 5.52
CA VAL A 123 -0.90 -17.10 4.25
C VAL A 123 -0.31 -15.68 4.24
N PHE A 124 -0.30 -14.98 5.38
CA PHE A 124 0.09 -13.57 5.47
C PHE A 124 1.57 -13.36 5.83
N ASP A 125 2.26 -14.39 6.32
CA ASP A 125 3.55 -14.25 7.00
C ASP A 125 4.64 -13.64 6.11
N ALA A 126 4.72 -14.02 4.83
CA ALA A 126 5.71 -13.47 3.89
C ALA A 126 5.48 -11.97 3.64
N ALA A 127 4.23 -11.59 3.36
CA ALA A 127 3.87 -10.19 3.15
C ALA A 127 4.11 -9.32 4.39
N ILE A 128 3.79 -9.84 5.58
CA ILE A 128 4.05 -9.15 6.86
C ILE A 128 5.55 -9.03 7.13
N ALA A 129 6.32 -10.10 6.88
CA ALA A 129 7.76 -10.08 7.08
C ALA A 129 8.44 -9.07 6.15
N GLN A 130 8.05 -9.02 4.86
CA GLN A 130 8.54 -8.05 3.90
C GLN A 130 8.22 -6.60 4.34
N TYR A 131 6.98 -6.34 4.75
CA TYR A 131 6.56 -5.03 5.24
C TYR A 131 7.37 -4.60 6.48
N LYS A 132 7.51 -5.48 7.49
CA LYS A 132 8.28 -5.20 8.71
C LYS A 132 9.76 -4.96 8.41
N ALA A 133 10.37 -5.73 7.51
CA ALA A 133 11.75 -5.51 7.10
C ALA A 133 11.95 -4.13 6.46
N MET A 134 11.02 -3.74 5.58
CA MET A 134 11.04 -2.44 4.90
C MET A 134 10.85 -1.28 5.90
N THR A 135 9.84 -1.34 6.76
CA THR A 135 9.55 -0.28 7.75
C THR A 135 10.69 -0.11 8.74
N SER A 136 11.27 -1.23 9.22
CA SER A 136 12.42 -1.21 10.13
C SER A 136 13.65 -0.60 9.47
N TYR A 137 13.98 -1.01 8.24
CA TYR A 137 15.14 -0.49 7.50
C TYR A 137 15.03 1.00 7.20
N LEU A 138 13.84 1.46 6.78
CA LEU A 138 13.56 2.85 6.44
C LEU A 138 13.18 3.72 7.65
N LYS A 139 13.10 3.13 8.84
CA LYS A 139 12.70 3.78 10.10
C LYS A 139 11.34 4.46 10.02
N TRP A 140 10.41 3.84 9.30
CA TRP A 140 9.03 4.30 9.26
C TRP A 140 8.26 3.84 10.50
N GLU A 141 7.39 4.70 11.01
CA GLU A 141 6.48 4.38 12.10
C GLU A 141 5.37 3.45 11.58
N ASP A 142 5.33 2.20 12.05
CA ASP A 142 4.25 1.27 11.75
C ASP A 142 3.02 1.59 12.61
N LYS A 143 1.96 2.06 11.98
CA LYS A 143 0.68 2.38 12.65
C LYS A 143 -0.19 1.16 12.86
N GLY A 144 0.10 0.04 12.20
CA GLY A 144 -0.58 -1.22 12.42
C GLY A 144 -0.75 -2.07 11.16
N ILE A 145 -0.98 -3.35 11.42
CA ILE A 145 -1.20 -4.37 10.39
C ILE A 145 -2.56 -5.02 10.65
N ILE A 146 -3.44 -5.01 9.65
CA ILE A 146 -4.73 -5.68 9.71
C ILE A 146 -4.78 -6.77 8.65
N THR A 147 -5.11 -7.98 9.05
CA THR A 147 -5.29 -9.15 8.17
C THR A 147 -6.71 -9.65 8.25
N ALA A 148 -7.33 -9.96 7.11
CA ALA A 148 -8.67 -10.51 7.01
C ALA A 148 -8.63 -11.84 6.21
N PRO A 149 -8.65 -13.00 6.88
CA PRO A 149 -8.68 -14.30 6.23
C PRO A 149 -10.09 -14.64 5.71
N ASN A 150 -10.19 -15.72 4.92
CA ASN A 150 -11.44 -16.31 4.42
C ASN A 150 -12.25 -15.39 3.50
N MET A 151 -11.59 -14.45 2.83
CA MET A 151 -12.18 -13.49 1.89
C MET A 151 -12.20 -14.03 0.46
N VAL A 152 -12.79 -15.21 0.23
CA VAL A 152 -12.82 -15.89 -1.07
C VAL A 152 -13.70 -15.12 -2.07
N GLU A 153 -14.93 -14.85 -1.69
CA GLU A 153 -15.89 -14.20 -2.57
C GLU A 153 -15.76 -12.68 -2.53
N LYS A 154 -16.06 -12.06 -3.68
CA LYS A 154 -16.04 -10.62 -3.82
C LYS A 154 -17.12 -9.98 -2.95
N GLY A 155 -16.72 -9.03 -2.10
CA GLY A 155 -17.64 -8.26 -1.28
C GLY A 155 -17.90 -8.83 0.11
N THR A 156 -17.39 -10.03 0.44
CA THR A 156 -17.55 -10.65 1.77
C THR A 156 -16.92 -9.80 2.88
N MET A 157 -15.97 -8.96 2.55
CA MET A 157 -15.37 -8.01 3.47
C MET A 157 -16.40 -7.13 4.19
N LYS A 158 -17.55 -6.83 3.58
CA LYS A 158 -18.58 -5.97 4.18
C LYS A 158 -19.10 -6.49 5.52
N GLU A 159 -19.07 -7.81 5.71
CA GLU A 159 -19.54 -8.50 6.92
C GLU A 159 -18.37 -9.00 7.78
N CYS A 160 -17.14 -8.66 7.41
CA CYS A 160 -15.93 -9.13 8.10
C CYS A 160 -15.72 -8.33 9.40
N PRO A 161 -15.58 -9.00 10.57
CA PRO A 161 -15.35 -8.32 11.83
C PRO A 161 -14.06 -7.51 11.88
N GLU A 162 -13.07 -7.87 11.06
CA GLU A 162 -11.80 -7.13 10.94
C GLU A 162 -11.99 -5.69 10.42
N LEU A 163 -13.12 -5.36 9.80
CA LEU A 163 -13.42 -3.97 9.42
C LEU A 163 -13.52 -3.02 10.63
N GLU A 164 -13.90 -3.51 11.80
CA GLU A 164 -13.87 -2.67 13.02
C GLU A 164 -12.44 -2.31 13.40
N LYS A 165 -11.49 -3.25 13.28
CA LYS A 165 -10.08 -2.97 13.51
C LYS A 165 -9.52 -1.97 12.49
N VAL A 166 -9.98 -2.04 11.23
CA VAL A 166 -9.61 -1.04 10.20
C VAL A 166 -10.10 0.36 10.58
N LYS A 167 -11.35 0.46 11.09
CA LYS A 167 -11.92 1.74 11.56
C LYS A 167 -11.18 2.28 12.78
N GLU A 168 -10.87 1.41 13.75
CA GLU A 168 -10.11 1.80 14.95
C GLU A 168 -8.72 2.31 14.58
N LEU A 169 -8.00 1.60 13.70
CA LEU A 169 -6.70 2.02 13.21
C LEU A 169 -6.76 3.40 12.57
N ALA A 170 -7.75 3.64 11.70
CA ALA A 170 -7.92 4.91 11.00
C ALA A 170 -8.30 6.09 11.91
N LYS A 171 -9.08 5.85 12.99
CA LYS A 171 -9.46 6.88 13.96
C LYS A 171 -8.34 7.27 14.91
N ASN A 172 -7.35 6.39 15.11
CA ASN A 172 -6.26 6.56 16.06
C ASN A 172 -4.94 7.02 15.40
N LEU A 173 -5.00 7.60 14.22
CA LEU A 173 -3.85 8.14 13.49
C LEU A 173 -3.21 9.39 14.13
#